data_d78d4f7ee41049a5b1bf4206131eaa4d
#
_entry.id   d78d4f7ee41049a5b1bf4206131eaa4d
#
_cell.length_a   1.000
_cell.length_b   1.000
_cell.length_c   1.000
_cell.angle_alpha   90.00
_cell.angle_beta   90.00
_cell.angle_gamma   90.00
#
_symmetry.space_group_name_H-M   'P 1'
#
loop_
_entity.id
_entity.type
_entity.pdbx_description
1 polymer ?
#
loop_
_entity_poly.entity_id
_entity_poly.type
_entity_poly.pdbx_seq_one_letter_code
_entity_poly.pdbx_strand_id
1 'polypeptide(L)'
;IYKNSPRSYKDLPLRLAEFGTVCRYEQSGELHGLTRVRSFTQDDAHIFCRPDQVKGEFLRVMDIISIVFRSMDFTNFEAQISLRDKVNREKYIGSDENWEKAEQAIIEACEEKGLKAKIEYGEAAFYGPKLDFMVKDAIGRRWQLGTIQVDYNLPERFELEYMGSDNQKHRPVMIHRAPFGSMERFVAVLIEHTAGKFPLWLTPDQVA
;
A
#
# COMPACT_ATOMS: atom_id res chain seq x y z
N ILE A 1 -19.15 -1.53 -0.58
CA ILE A 1 -19.15 -1.73 -2.05
C ILE A 1 -19.12 -3.22 -2.39
N TYR A 2 -18.15 -4.01 -1.90
CA TYR A 2 -18.03 -5.44 -2.24
C TYR A 2 -19.35 -6.23 -2.06
N LYS A 3 -20.07 -6.02 -0.95
CA LYS A 3 -21.33 -6.70 -0.60
C LYS A 3 -22.57 -6.22 -1.35
N ASN A 4 -22.47 -5.21 -2.22
CA ASN A 4 -23.61 -4.69 -2.98
C ASN A 4 -24.17 -5.71 -3.98
N SER A 5 -23.38 -6.72 -4.34
CA SER A 5 -23.81 -7.82 -5.21
C SER A 5 -23.19 -9.13 -4.75
N PRO A 6 -23.87 -10.27 -4.96
CA PRO A 6 -23.25 -11.58 -4.78
C PRO A 6 -22.00 -11.70 -5.67
N ARG A 7 -20.95 -12.35 -5.14
CA ARG A 7 -19.69 -12.56 -5.85
C ARG A 7 -19.41 -14.04 -6.06
N SER A 8 -18.79 -14.35 -7.18
CA SER A 8 -18.28 -15.67 -7.49
C SER A 8 -16.76 -15.63 -7.70
N TYR A 9 -16.12 -16.79 -7.72
CA TYR A 9 -14.70 -16.90 -8.02
C TYR A 9 -14.31 -16.30 -9.39
N LYS A 10 -15.26 -16.16 -10.32
CA LYS A 10 -15.06 -15.55 -11.65
C LYS A 10 -14.97 -14.03 -11.60
N ASP A 11 -15.55 -13.42 -10.57
CA ASP A 11 -15.55 -11.96 -10.38
C ASP A 11 -14.24 -11.46 -9.71
N LEU A 12 -13.40 -12.38 -9.27
CA LEU A 12 -12.16 -12.07 -8.56
C LEU A 12 -10.93 -12.30 -9.47
N PRO A 13 -9.93 -11.40 -9.42
CA PRO A 13 -9.79 -10.29 -8.50
C PRO A 13 -10.66 -9.08 -8.88
N LEU A 14 -11.34 -8.50 -7.89
CA LEU A 14 -12.05 -7.22 -8.04
C LEU A 14 -11.13 -6.10 -7.55
N ARG A 15 -10.85 -5.14 -8.43
CA ARG A 15 -9.95 -4.00 -8.15
C ARG A 15 -10.74 -2.70 -8.19
N LEU A 16 -10.75 -1.99 -7.07
CA LEU A 16 -11.43 -0.71 -6.90
C LEU A 16 -10.39 0.34 -6.55
N ALA A 17 -10.40 1.47 -7.24
CA ALA A 17 -9.44 2.55 -7.05
C ALA A 17 -10.08 3.92 -7.23
N GLU A 18 -9.58 4.89 -6.49
CA GLU A 18 -9.95 6.29 -6.63
C GLU A 18 -8.79 7.21 -6.20
N PHE A 19 -8.83 8.45 -6.64
CA PHE A 19 -8.12 9.53 -5.98
C PHE A 19 -9.07 10.16 -4.97
N GLY A 20 -8.99 9.68 -3.72
CA GLY A 20 -9.93 10.03 -2.66
C GLY A 20 -9.36 11.02 -1.67
N THR A 21 -10.21 11.91 -1.16
CA THR A 21 -9.84 12.80 -0.05
C THR A 21 -9.85 12.03 1.26
N VAL A 22 -8.73 12.06 1.97
CA VAL A 22 -8.55 11.44 3.28
C VAL A 22 -8.34 12.54 4.32
N CYS A 23 -9.09 12.46 5.42
CA CYS A 23 -8.93 13.32 6.57
C CYS A 23 -8.40 12.52 7.76
N ARG A 24 -7.32 13.01 8.37
CA ARG A 24 -6.73 12.40 9.57
C ARG A 24 -6.52 13.44 10.65
N TYR A 25 -6.84 13.09 11.88
CA TYR A 25 -6.50 13.93 13.03
C TYR A 25 -5.01 13.72 13.34
N GLU A 26 -4.17 14.57 12.75
CA GLU A 26 -2.76 14.65 13.08
C GLU A 26 -2.56 15.67 14.21
N GLN A 27 -1.68 15.37 15.15
CA GLN A 27 -1.33 16.33 16.21
C GLN A 27 -0.61 17.54 15.61
N SER A 28 -0.82 18.74 16.18
CA SER A 28 -0.26 19.98 15.62
C SER A 28 1.26 19.97 15.50
N GLY A 29 1.96 19.34 16.43
CA GLY A 29 3.43 19.21 16.41
C GLY A 29 3.97 18.30 15.31
N GLU A 30 3.13 17.49 14.66
CA GLU A 30 3.52 16.57 13.58
C GLU A 30 3.29 17.17 12.18
N LEU A 31 2.54 18.28 12.09
CA LEU A 31 2.25 18.91 10.80
C LEU A 31 3.51 19.51 10.18
N HIS A 32 3.71 19.28 8.88
CA HIS A 32 4.92 19.73 8.19
C HIS A 32 4.66 20.01 6.70
N GLY A 33 4.43 21.26 6.34
CA GLY A 33 4.20 21.70 4.96
C GLY A 33 3.20 20.81 4.22
N LEU A 34 3.53 20.39 3.00
CA LEU A 34 2.75 19.42 2.24
C LEU A 34 3.04 17.96 2.60
N THR A 35 4.11 17.69 3.35
CA THR A 35 4.54 16.32 3.63
C THR A 35 3.73 15.64 4.74
N ARG A 36 3.12 16.42 5.67
CA ARG A 36 2.22 15.91 6.68
C ARG A 36 1.09 16.90 6.96
N VAL A 37 -0.08 16.61 6.45
CA VAL A 37 -1.29 17.45 6.50
C VAL A 37 -2.49 16.66 7.03
N ARG A 38 -3.53 17.35 7.48
CA ARG A 38 -4.75 16.72 8.02
C ARG A 38 -5.77 16.34 6.95
N SER A 39 -5.68 16.92 5.77
CA SER A 39 -6.51 16.58 4.61
C SER A 39 -5.62 16.45 3.39
N PHE A 40 -5.68 15.33 2.71
CA PHE A 40 -4.84 15.04 1.56
C PHE A 40 -5.57 14.12 0.58
N THR A 41 -5.08 14.08 -0.64
CA THR A 41 -5.55 13.18 -1.69
C THR A 41 -4.69 11.92 -1.70
N GLN A 42 -5.32 10.75 -1.66
CA GLN A 42 -4.64 9.46 -1.75
C GLN A 42 -5.07 8.72 -3.00
N ASP A 43 -4.12 8.09 -3.68
CA ASP A 43 -4.38 7.16 -4.79
C ASP A 43 -4.73 5.77 -4.22
N ASP A 44 -5.85 5.73 -3.51
CA ASP A 44 -6.27 4.58 -2.74
C ASP A 44 -6.89 3.49 -3.62
N ALA A 45 -6.54 2.25 -3.36
CA ALA A 45 -7.18 1.13 -4.01
C ALA A 45 -7.23 -0.11 -3.11
N HIS A 46 -8.30 -0.88 -3.34
CA HIS A 46 -8.58 -2.12 -2.64
C HIS A 46 -8.79 -3.23 -3.65
N ILE A 47 -8.01 -4.30 -3.53
CA ILE A 47 -8.10 -5.48 -4.37
C ILE A 47 -8.68 -6.60 -3.52
N PHE A 48 -9.82 -7.13 -3.94
CA PHE A 48 -10.41 -8.32 -3.34
C PHE A 48 -10.06 -9.50 -4.24
N CYS A 49 -9.37 -10.48 -3.71
CA CYS A 49 -8.87 -11.61 -4.49
C CYS A 49 -9.05 -12.94 -3.73
N ARG A 50 -8.93 -14.04 -4.45
CA ARG A 50 -8.85 -15.35 -3.84
C ARG A 50 -7.46 -15.56 -3.20
N PRO A 51 -7.32 -16.45 -2.20
CA PRO A 51 -6.02 -16.75 -1.57
C PRO A 51 -4.92 -17.12 -2.57
N ASP A 52 -5.26 -17.88 -3.61
CA ASP A 52 -4.33 -18.28 -4.68
C ASP A 52 -3.87 -17.13 -5.60
N GLN A 53 -4.58 -16.00 -5.58
CA GLN A 53 -4.27 -14.82 -6.38
C GLN A 53 -3.43 -13.78 -5.63
N VAL A 54 -3.32 -13.86 -4.29
CA VAL A 54 -2.67 -12.84 -3.44
C VAL A 54 -1.28 -12.49 -3.94
N LYS A 55 -0.43 -13.49 -4.12
CA LYS A 55 0.95 -13.29 -4.56
C LYS A 55 1.01 -12.59 -5.92
N GLY A 56 0.23 -13.04 -6.89
CA GLY A 56 0.20 -12.44 -8.23
C GLY A 56 -0.28 -10.99 -8.22
N GLU A 57 -1.30 -10.67 -7.42
CA GLU A 57 -1.80 -9.30 -7.30
C GLU A 57 -0.79 -8.41 -6.55
N PHE A 58 -0.15 -8.93 -5.51
CA PHE A 58 0.88 -8.19 -4.78
C PHE A 58 2.07 -7.82 -5.68
N LEU A 59 2.57 -8.78 -6.46
CA LEU A 59 3.65 -8.57 -7.43
C LEU A 59 3.29 -7.51 -8.50
N ARG A 60 2.04 -7.52 -8.99
CA ARG A 60 1.53 -6.48 -9.93
C ARG A 60 1.54 -5.09 -9.31
N VAL A 61 1.16 -4.97 -8.04
CA VAL A 61 1.21 -3.67 -7.33
C VAL A 61 2.65 -3.20 -7.17
N MET A 62 3.60 -4.10 -6.85
CA MET A 62 5.03 -3.75 -6.83
C MET A 62 5.52 -3.23 -8.18
N ASP A 63 5.04 -3.83 -9.30
CA ASP A 63 5.38 -3.35 -10.65
C ASP A 63 4.81 -1.95 -10.91
N ILE A 64 3.58 -1.66 -10.48
CA ILE A 64 2.98 -0.31 -10.59
C ILE A 64 3.82 0.71 -9.81
N ILE A 65 4.20 0.42 -8.56
CA ILE A 65 5.05 1.30 -7.76
C ILE A 65 6.40 1.52 -8.45
N SER A 66 6.99 0.46 -9.01
CA SER A 66 8.25 0.55 -9.75
C SER A 66 8.14 1.43 -10.99
N ILE A 67 7.02 1.35 -11.72
CA ILE A 67 6.75 2.23 -12.87
C ILE A 67 6.67 3.68 -12.41
N VAL A 68 5.88 3.97 -11.37
CA VAL A 68 5.73 5.32 -10.81
C VAL A 68 7.10 5.89 -10.42
N PHE A 69 7.89 5.15 -9.64
CA PHE A 69 9.18 5.64 -9.16
C PHE A 69 10.18 5.86 -10.28
N ARG A 70 10.25 4.93 -11.25
CA ARG A 70 11.14 5.09 -12.42
C ARG A 70 10.74 6.28 -13.29
N SER A 71 9.44 6.51 -13.50
CA SER A 71 8.98 7.65 -14.33
C SER A 71 9.30 9.00 -13.71
N MET A 72 9.51 9.05 -12.38
CA MET A 72 9.88 10.24 -11.62
C MET A 72 11.38 10.28 -11.26
N ASP A 73 12.17 9.33 -11.79
CA ASP A 73 13.61 9.17 -11.48
C ASP A 73 13.92 8.96 -9.99
N PHE A 74 12.98 8.40 -9.24
CA PHE A 74 13.22 7.95 -7.87
C PHE A 74 13.98 6.62 -7.87
N THR A 75 15.30 6.69 -8.02
CA THR A 75 16.17 5.50 -8.06
C THR A 75 16.69 5.10 -6.68
N ASN A 76 16.66 6.02 -5.71
CA ASN A 76 17.20 5.82 -4.38
C ASN A 76 16.08 5.72 -3.32
N PHE A 77 15.35 4.60 -3.33
CA PHE A 77 14.36 4.30 -2.33
C PHE A 77 14.79 3.08 -1.47
N GLU A 78 14.28 3.02 -0.26
CA GLU A 78 14.44 1.90 0.66
C GLU A 78 13.09 1.19 0.81
N ALA A 79 13.07 -0.12 0.67
CA ALA A 79 11.89 -0.92 0.96
C ALA A 79 11.92 -1.38 2.43
N GLN A 80 10.77 -1.32 3.09
CA GLN A 80 10.60 -1.72 4.48
C GLN A 80 9.40 -2.66 4.61
N ILE A 81 9.65 -3.88 5.12
CA ILE A 81 8.59 -4.80 5.52
C ILE A 81 8.26 -4.53 6.97
N SER A 82 7.05 -4.06 7.24
CA SER A 82 6.56 -3.75 8.57
C SER A 82 5.70 -4.90 9.07
N LEU A 83 6.21 -5.64 10.04
CA LEU A 83 5.57 -6.80 10.64
C LEU A 83 4.96 -6.45 12.01
N ARG A 84 4.09 -7.32 12.52
CA ARG A 84 3.53 -7.17 13.87
C ARG A 84 4.62 -7.24 14.93
N ASP A 85 4.33 -6.65 16.10
CA ASP A 85 5.18 -6.78 17.27
C ASP A 85 5.18 -8.23 17.77
N LYS A 86 6.36 -8.75 18.09
CA LYS A 86 6.52 -10.14 18.58
C LYS A 86 5.99 -10.34 19.98
N VAL A 87 6.00 -9.29 20.79
CA VAL A 87 5.66 -9.34 22.22
C VAL A 87 4.30 -8.70 22.48
N ASN A 88 4.11 -7.44 22.04
CA ASN A 88 2.87 -6.70 22.28
C ASN A 88 1.91 -6.90 21.12
N ARG A 89 1.00 -7.88 21.28
CA ARG A 89 0.03 -8.26 20.24
C ARG A 89 -1.37 -7.65 20.42
N GLU A 90 -1.63 -6.98 21.53
CA GLU A 90 -2.97 -6.47 21.88
C GLU A 90 -3.54 -5.47 20.87
N LYS A 91 -2.68 -4.72 20.19
CA LYS A 91 -3.11 -3.74 19.19
C LYS A 91 -3.50 -4.35 17.83
N TYR A 92 -3.25 -5.64 17.61
CA TYR A 92 -3.48 -6.31 16.33
C TYR A 92 -4.75 -7.16 16.38
N ILE A 93 -5.58 -7.05 15.34
CA ILE A 93 -6.80 -7.83 15.20
C ILE A 93 -6.55 -9.12 14.41
N GLY A 94 -7.44 -10.11 14.60
CA GLY A 94 -7.43 -11.37 13.84
C GLY A 94 -6.59 -12.46 14.48
N SER A 95 -6.51 -13.60 13.80
CA SER A 95 -5.79 -14.78 14.25
C SER A 95 -4.30 -14.75 13.91
N ASP A 96 -3.49 -15.45 14.69
CA ASP A 96 -2.06 -15.63 14.38
C ASP A 96 -1.86 -16.27 13.01
N GLU A 97 -2.71 -17.23 12.62
CA GLU A 97 -2.66 -17.89 11.32
C GLU A 97 -2.82 -16.89 10.15
N ASN A 98 -3.78 -15.96 10.25
CA ASN A 98 -3.97 -14.91 9.24
C ASN A 98 -2.74 -14.01 9.12
N TRP A 99 -2.14 -13.65 10.26
CA TRP A 99 -0.93 -12.84 10.29
C TRP A 99 0.26 -13.56 9.66
N GLU A 100 0.49 -14.83 10.00
CA GLU A 100 1.58 -15.62 9.44
C GLU A 100 1.45 -15.75 7.92
N LYS A 101 0.25 -16.03 7.41
CA LYS A 101 -0.02 -16.07 5.96
C LYS A 101 0.29 -14.74 5.28
N ALA A 102 -0.14 -13.63 5.87
CA ALA A 102 0.06 -12.30 5.30
C ALA A 102 1.54 -11.88 5.33
N GLU A 103 2.21 -12.09 6.45
CA GLU A 103 3.64 -11.79 6.62
C GLU A 103 4.49 -12.60 5.65
N GLN A 104 4.22 -13.90 5.54
CA GLN A 104 4.93 -14.79 4.62
C GLN A 104 4.72 -14.38 3.16
N ALA A 105 3.49 -14.04 2.76
CA ALA A 105 3.18 -13.63 1.40
C ALA A 105 3.98 -12.37 0.98
N ILE A 106 4.17 -11.40 1.87
CA ILE A 106 4.96 -10.19 1.60
C ILE A 106 6.45 -10.52 1.47
N ILE A 107 6.98 -11.35 2.38
CA ILE A 107 8.40 -11.75 2.36
C ILE A 107 8.72 -12.47 1.04
N GLU A 108 7.92 -13.48 0.69
CA GLU A 108 8.12 -14.26 -0.55
C GLU A 108 8.01 -13.40 -1.82
N ALA A 109 7.09 -12.43 -1.84
CA ALA A 109 6.96 -11.52 -2.97
C ALA A 109 8.19 -10.60 -3.11
N CYS A 110 8.76 -10.12 -2.02
CA CYS A 110 9.99 -9.34 -2.03
C CYS A 110 11.19 -10.18 -2.51
N GLU A 111 11.31 -11.41 -2.04
CA GLU A 111 12.38 -12.34 -2.48
C GLU A 111 12.27 -12.64 -3.96
N GLU A 112 11.07 -12.93 -4.49
CA GLU A 112 10.85 -13.21 -5.91
C GLU A 112 11.22 -12.02 -6.80
N LYS A 113 10.98 -10.79 -6.36
CA LYS A 113 11.39 -9.56 -7.06
C LYS A 113 12.86 -9.19 -6.85
N GLY A 114 13.59 -9.93 -6.01
CA GLY A 114 14.95 -9.56 -5.62
C GLY A 114 15.01 -8.20 -4.90
N LEU A 115 13.90 -7.77 -4.29
CA LEU A 115 13.82 -6.51 -3.58
C LEU A 115 14.40 -6.67 -2.17
N LYS A 116 15.52 -5.98 -1.93
CA LYS A 116 16.12 -5.93 -0.59
C LYS A 116 15.27 -5.02 0.28
N ALA A 117 14.55 -5.61 1.23
CA ALA A 117 13.73 -4.88 2.18
C ALA A 117 14.25 -5.06 3.61
N LYS A 118 14.20 -3.96 4.38
CA LYS A 118 14.47 -3.99 5.82
C LYS A 118 13.23 -4.50 6.55
N ILE A 119 13.38 -5.46 7.44
CA ILE A 119 12.29 -5.93 8.29
C ILE A 119 12.25 -5.10 9.57
N GLU A 120 11.09 -4.52 9.87
CA GLU A 120 10.80 -3.78 11.10
C GLU A 120 9.60 -4.40 11.82
N TYR A 121 9.79 -4.72 13.10
CA TYR A 121 8.73 -5.27 13.93
C TYR A 121 8.02 -4.15 14.70
N GLY A 122 6.71 -4.30 14.87
CA GLY A 122 5.89 -3.33 15.59
C GLY A 122 5.31 -2.20 14.73
N GLU A 123 5.73 -2.09 13.47
CA GLU A 123 5.33 -1.04 12.53
C GLU A 123 4.18 -1.44 11.59
N ALA A 124 3.66 -2.67 11.71
CA ALA A 124 2.49 -3.10 10.96
C ALA A 124 1.24 -2.29 11.31
N ALA A 125 0.30 -2.20 10.36
CA ALA A 125 -1.04 -1.72 10.66
C ALA A 125 -1.76 -2.70 11.61
N PHE A 126 -2.78 -2.23 12.32
CA PHE A 126 -3.49 -3.08 13.29
C PHE A 126 -4.20 -4.28 12.64
N TYR A 127 -4.47 -4.23 11.34
CA TYR A 127 -5.18 -5.26 10.56
C TYR A 127 -4.29 -6.11 9.66
N GLY A 128 -3.05 -5.72 9.41
CA GLY A 128 -2.17 -6.50 8.54
C GLY A 128 -0.75 -5.93 8.39
N PRO A 129 0.19 -6.76 7.94
CA PRO A 129 1.54 -6.34 7.62
C PRO A 129 1.58 -5.51 6.35
N LYS A 130 2.65 -4.76 6.15
CA LYS A 130 2.81 -3.87 5.01
C LYS A 130 4.23 -3.85 4.45
N LEU A 131 4.31 -3.56 3.16
CA LEU A 131 5.53 -3.19 2.45
C LEU A 131 5.47 -1.70 2.15
N ASP A 132 6.37 -0.94 2.74
CA ASP A 132 6.47 0.51 2.58
C ASP A 132 7.69 0.87 1.72
N PHE A 133 7.55 1.90 0.90
CA PHE A 133 8.61 2.45 0.09
C PHE A 133 8.98 3.84 0.60
N MET A 134 10.21 3.94 1.12
CA MET A 134 10.73 5.14 1.76
C MET A 134 11.66 5.87 0.81
N VAL A 135 11.39 7.14 0.54
CA VAL A 135 12.22 8.01 -0.28
C VAL A 135 12.87 9.07 0.61
N LYS A 136 14.09 9.46 0.31
CA LYS A 136 14.78 10.56 1.00
C LYS A 136 14.55 11.88 0.26
N ASP A 137 14.23 12.91 1.04
CA ASP A 137 14.21 14.28 0.52
C ASP A 137 15.63 14.85 0.32
N ALA A 138 15.72 16.07 -0.17
CA ALA A 138 17.00 16.73 -0.49
C ALA A 138 17.94 16.89 0.71
N ILE A 139 17.42 16.89 1.93
CA ILE A 139 18.21 16.99 3.17
C ILE A 139 18.33 15.66 3.92
N GLY A 140 17.92 14.56 3.29
CA GLY A 140 18.09 13.20 3.79
C GLY A 140 16.99 12.69 4.75
N ARG A 141 15.90 13.44 4.95
CA ARG A 141 14.75 12.95 5.74
C ARG A 141 14.02 11.86 4.96
N ARG A 142 13.58 10.81 5.65
CA ARG A 142 12.86 9.68 5.06
C ARG A 142 11.36 9.94 5.07
N TRP A 143 10.73 9.79 3.92
CA TRP A 143 9.29 9.90 3.75
C TRP A 143 8.72 8.62 3.16
N GLN A 144 7.72 8.06 3.80
CA GLN A 144 6.93 6.98 3.23
C GLN A 144 6.07 7.54 2.09
N LEU A 145 6.25 6.99 0.90
CA LEU A 145 5.42 7.25 -0.27
C LEU A 145 4.51 6.05 -0.53
N GLY A 146 4.95 5.10 -1.35
CA GLY A 146 4.14 3.92 -1.68
C GLY A 146 3.97 2.95 -0.53
N THR A 147 2.82 2.27 -0.50
CA THR A 147 2.53 1.20 0.46
C THR A 147 1.66 0.12 -0.16
N ILE A 148 1.88 -1.13 0.27
CA ILE A 148 1.05 -2.29 -0.04
C ILE A 148 0.82 -3.05 1.27
N GLN A 149 -0.43 -3.44 1.53
CA GLN A 149 -0.81 -4.19 2.74
C GLN A 149 -1.63 -5.41 2.38
N VAL A 150 -1.33 -6.54 3.00
CA VAL A 150 -2.13 -7.77 2.85
C VAL A 150 -3.00 -7.95 4.08
N ASP A 151 -4.29 -8.14 3.86
CA ASP A 151 -5.29 -8.15 4.89
C ASP A 151 -6.22 -9.36 4.76
N TYR A 152 -6.08 -10.30 5.69
CA TYR A 152 -7.00 -11.42 5.90
C TYR A 152 -8.07 -11.12 6.95
N ASN A 153 -7.89 -10.08 7.75
CA ASN A 153 -8.66 -9.83 8.97
C ASN A 153 -9.92 -9.01 8.72
N LEU A 154 -9.85 -7.91 7.96
CA LEU A 154 -11.05 -7.12 7.66
C LEU A 154 -12.06 -7.88 6.80
N PRO A 155 -11.67 -8.68 5.77
CA PRO A 155 -12.62 -9.54 5.08
C PRO A 155 -13.38 -10.49 6.01
N GLU A 156 -12.72 -11.05 7.02
CA GLU A 156 -13.36 -11.86 8.04
C GLU A 156 -14.32 -11.05 8.91
N ARG A 157 -13.86 -9.92 9.42
CA ARG A 157 -14.64 -9.04 10.29
C ARG A 157 -15.89 -8.46 9.62
N PHE A 158 -15.81 -8.19 8.31
CA PHE A 158 -16.94 -7.74 7.49
C PHE A 158 -17.75 -8.89 6.90
N GLU A 159 -17.40 -10.14 7.22
CA GLU A 159 -18.08 -11.34 6.72
C GLU A 159 -18.21 -11.32 5.18
N LEU A 160 -17.12 -10.95 4.49
CA LEU A 160 -17.10 -10.97 3.04
C LEU A 160 -17.04 -12.40 2.53
N GLU A 161 -17.81 -12.71 1.48
CA GLU A 161 -17.89 -14.05 0.90
C GLU A 161 -17.91 -13.99 -0.63
N TYR A 162 -17.43 -15.04 -1.25
CA TYR A 162 -17.66 -15.34 -2.67
C TYR A 162 -17.98 -16.81 -2.85
N MET A 163 -18.75 -17.14 -3.89
CA MET A 163 -19.04 -18.53 -4.26
C MET A 163 -17.86 -19.13 -5.02
N GLY A 164 -17.28 -20.19 -4.53
CA GLY A 164 -16.20 -20.95 -5.16
C GLY A 164 -16.69 -21.79 -6.33
N SER A 165 -15.73 -22.36 -7.08
CA SER A 165 -16.03 -23.34 -8.14
C SER A 165 -16.59 -24.67 -7.62
N ASP A 166 -16.42 -24.92 -6.34
CA ASP A 166 -16.94 -26.06 -5.58
C ASP A 166 -18.36 -25.83 -5.03
N ASN A 167 -19.00 -24.71 -5.41
CA ASN A 167 -20.29 -24.27 -4.89
C ASN A 167 -20.33 -24.07 -3.36
N GLN A 168 -19.17 -23.79 -2.76
CA GLN A 168 -19.06 -23.43 -1.35
C GLN A 168 -18.73 -21.94 -1.20
N LYS A 169 -19.08 -21.37 -0.05
CA LYS A 169 -18.71 -20.01 0.30
C LYS A 169 -17.28 -19.95 0.79
N HIS A 170 -16.51 -19.05 0.24
CA HIS A 170 -15.13 -18.79 0.62
C HIS A 170 -14.94 -17.32 0.99
N ARG A 171 -13.90 -17.06 1.77
CA ARG A 171 -13.51 -15.70 2.16
C ARG A 171 -12.46 -15.13 1.23
N PRO A 172 -12.68 -13.92 0.69
CA PRO A 172 -11.64 -13.24 -0.08
C PRO A 172 -10.54 -12.71 0.84
N VAL A 173 -9.39 -12.43 0.25
CA VAL A 173 -8.31 -11.65 0.86
C VAL A 173 -8.36 -10.24 0.30
N MET A 174 -8.00 -9.24 1.08
CA MET A 174 -7.94 -7.86 0.63
C MET A 174 -6.48 -7.38 0.58
N ILE A 175 -6.16 -6.65 -0.48
CA ILE A 175 -4.88 -5.93 -0.61
C ILE A 175 -5.22 -4.46 -0.69
N HIS A 176 -4.67 -3.68 0.23
CA HIS A 176 -4.72 -2.22 0.21
C HIS A 176 -3.45 -1.71 -0.46
N ARG A 177 -3.57 -0.74 -1.35
CA ARG A 177 -2.39 -0.16 -2.00
C ARG A 177 -2.55 1.32 -2.28
N ALA A 178 -1.46 2.05 -2.13
CA ALA A 178 -1.35 3.45 -2.55
C ALA A 178 0.08 3.66 -3.10
N PRO A 179 0.30 3.56 -4.42
CA PRO A 179 1.61 3.74 -5.05
C PRO A 179 2.26 5.10 -4.81
N PHE A 180 1.49 6.18 -4.88
CA PHE A 180 1.95 7.52 -4.54
C PHE A 180 1.88 7.82 -3.04
N GLY A 181 0.89 7.24 -2.35
CA GLY A 181 0.53 7.59 -0.98
C GLY A 181 -0.24 8.91 -0.94
N SER A 182 0.17 9.87 -0.11
CA SER A 182 -0.38 11.24 -0.15
C SER A 182 0.18 11.97 -1.37
N MET A 183 -0.70 12.45 -2.25
CA MET A 183 -0.29 13.23 -3.44
C MET A 183 0.44 14.50 -3.05
N GLU A 184 0.02 15.17 -1.99
CA GLU A 184 0.65 16.38 -1.45
C GLU A 184 2.10 16.09 -1.02
N ARG A 185 2.31 15.00 -0.28
CA ARG A 185 3.66 14.56 0.13
C ARG A 185 4.50 14.17 -1.08
N PHE A 186 3.93 13.40 -1.99
CA PHE A 186 4.62 12.96 -3.20
C PHE A 186 5.10 14.14 -4.03
N VAL A 187 4.23 15.13 -4.27
CA VAL A 187 4.57 16.36 -5.01
C VAL A 187 5.64 17.16 -4.27
N ALA A 188 5.54 17.32 -2.95
CA ALA A 188 6.55 18.02 -2.16
C ALA A 188 7.94 17.37 -2.30
N VAL A 189 8.02 16.05 -2.13
CA VAL A 189 9.28 15.30 -2.29
C VAL A 189 9.79 15.36 -3.72
N LEU A 190 8.91 15.29 -4.71
CA LEU A 190 9.26 15.38 -6.12
C LEU A 190 9.84 16.76 -6.50
N ILE A 191 9.24 17.85 -6.00
CA ILE A 191 9.76 19.22 -6.21
C ILE A 191 11.18 19.34 -5.65
N GLU A 192 11.42 18.83 -4.46
CA GLU A 192 12.76 18.83 -3.85
C GLU A 192 13.73 17.94 -4.64
N HIS A 193 13.29 16.74 -5.04
CA HIS A 193 14.10 15.79 -5.80
C HIS A 193 14.59 16.36 -7.14
N THR A 194 13.72 17.04 -7.85
CA THR A 194 14.01 17.65 -9.16
C THR A 194 14.60 19.05 -9.07
N ALA A 195 14.64 19.64 -7.86
CA ALA A 195 14.93 21.08 -7.66
C ALA A 195 14.05 21.98 -8.54
N GLY A 196 12.79 21.58 -8.76
CA GLY A 196 11.81 22.26 -9.62
C GLY A 196 12.04 22.07 -11.13
N LYS A 197 13.04 21.30 -11.53
CA LYS A 197 13.32 21.00 -12.95
C LYS A 197 12.63 19.69 -13.34
N PHE A 198 11.35 19.79 -13.62
CA PHE A 198 10.55 18.63 -14.01
C PHE A 198 10.87 18.15 -15.43
N PRO A 199 10.64 16.85 -15.72
CA PRO A 199 10.63 16.38 -17.11
C PRO A 199 9.51 17.09 -17.89
N LEU A 200 9.72 17.28 -19.21
CA LEU A 200 8.82 18.08 -20.06
C LEU A 200 7.35 17.70 -19.91
N TRP A 201 7.05 16.42 -19.86
CA TRP A 201 5.66 15.92 -19.75
C TRP A 201 4.97 16.27 -18.42
N LEU A 202 5.72 16.66 -17.39
CA LEU A 202 5.21 17.04 -16.07
C LEU A 202 5.34 18.55 -15.80
N THR A 203 6.07 19.27 -16.66
CA THR A 203 6.27 20.71 -16.52
C THR A 203 4.94 21.44 -16.81
N PRO A 204 4.47 22.34 -15.90
CA PRO A 204 3.24 23.09 -16.12
C PRO A 204 3.27 23.92 -17.41
N ASP A 205 4.35 24.65 -17.66
CA ASP A 205 4.56 25.45 -18.85
C ASP A 205 5.54 24.72 -19.77
N GLN A 206 5.01 23.99 -20.76
CA GLN A 206 5.83 23.16 -21.65
C GLN A 206 6.48 23.94 -22.81
N VAL A 207 5.90 25.07 -23.17
CA VAL A 207 6.37 25.99 -24.20
C VAL A 207 6.17 27.42 -23.68
N ALA A 208 7.22 28.26 -23.81
CA ALA A 208 7.18 29.67 -23.46
C ALA A 208 7.33 30.54 -24.71
#